data_07228a42ea687044de499f95bc6dadc8
#
_entry.id   07228a42ea687044de499f95bc6dadc8
#
_cell.length_a   1.000
_cell.length_b   1.000
_cell.length_c   1.000
_cell.angle_alpha   90.00
_cell.angle_beta   90.00
_cell.angle_gamma   90.00
#
_symmetry.space_group_name_H-M   'P 1'
#
loop_
_entity.id
_entity.type
_entity.pdbx_description
1 polymer ?
#
loop_
_entity_poly.entity_id
_entity_poly.type
_entity_poly.pdbx_seq_one_letter_code
_entity_poly.pdbx_strand_id
1 'polypeptide(L)'
;GRAKTRKRSLSPDDIQQLHALELPHGSQLALARDIFLFSFYAMGMPFVDIAYLKKGQLKDGYIHYARHKTGQRIQVALLPCMLRIIERYQENDSDYVFPILTADTPRRQHHLYSCRLRQYNYSLQRLEQLLPNPCHLSSYVVRHSWASIAYQHRLDISLIGKALGHTKASTTLLYIKSL
;
A
#
# COMPACT_ATOMS: atom_id res chain seq x y z
N GLY A 1 18.56 -16.31 -23.88
CA GLY A 1 18.15 -16.66 -22.52
C GLY A 1 16.99 -15.81 -22.07
N ARG A 2 15.81 -16.39 -21.83
CA ARG A 2 14.70 -15.69 -21.19
C ARG A 2 15.16 -15.29 -19.79
N ALA A 3 15.24 -14.00 -19.51
CA ALA A 3 15.42 -13.48 -18.17
C ALA A 3 14.32 -14.09 -17.30
N LYS A 4 14.69 -14.84 -16.25
CA LYS A 4 13.75 -15.32 -15.25
C LYS A 4 13.05 -14.09 -14.70
N THR A 5 11.76 -13.97 -14.95
CA THR A 5 10.91 -12.95 -14.32
C THR A 5 11.08 -13.11 -12.81
N ARG A 6 11.73 -12.13 -12.16
CA ARG A 6 11.86 -12.11 -10.70
C ARG A 6 10.47 -12.22 -10.10
N LYS A 7 10.27 -13.17 -9.19
CA LYS A 7 9.05 -13.25 -8.39
C LYS A 7 8.82 -11.88 -7.75
N ARG A 8 7.71 -11.26 -8.07
CA ARG A 8 7.35 -9.91 -7.61
C ARG A 8 6.67 -9.88 -6.25
N SER A 9 6.47 -11.04 -5.62
CA SER A 9 5.83 -11.15 -4.31
C SER A 9 6.87 -11.21 -3.20
N LEU A 10 6.59 -10.51 -2.11
CA LEU A 10 7.38 -10.57 -0.87
C LEU A 10 6.89 -11.70 0.02
N SER A 11 7.79 -12.25 0.83
CA SER A 11 7.46 -13.20 1.89
C SER A 11 7.06 -12.47 3.18
N PRO A 12 6.45 -13.16 4.17
CA PRO A 12 6.23 -12.60 5.50
C PRO A 12 7.52 -12.11 6.17
N ASP A 13 8.65 -12.81 5.96
CA ASP A 13 9.95 -12.39 6.49
C ASP A 13 10.43 -11.07 5.87
N ASP A 14 10.17 -10.84 4.58
CA ASP A 14 10.48 -9.57 3.92
C ASP A 14 9.68 -8.41 4.54
N ILE A 15 8.41 -8.63 4.85
CA ILE A 15 7.57 -7.64 5.53
C ILE A 15 8.11 -7.37 6.94
N GLN A 16 8.51 -8.41 7.67
CA GLN A 16 9.05 -8.27 9.02
C GLN A 16 10.37 -7.50 9.04
N GLN A 17 11.29 -7.76 8.11
CA GLN A 17 12.55 -7.02 8.05
C GLN A 17 12.32 -5.54 7.70
N LEU A 18 11.34 -5.24 6.85
CA LEU A 18 10.97 -3.87 6.52
C LEU A 18 10.39 -3.14 7.74
N HIS A 19 9.55 -3.81 8.50
CA HIS A 19 9.01 -3.30 9.77
C HIS A 19 10.13 -3.01 10.79
N ALA A 20 11.15 -3.86 10.84
CA ALA A 20 12.24 -3.76 11.81
C ALA A 20 13.30 -2.67 11.47
N LEU A 21 13.25 -2.07 10.28
CA LEU A 21 14.17 -1.00 9.92
C LEU A 21 14.07 0.20 10.86
N GLU A 22 15.22 0.62 11.38
CA GLU A 22 15.35 1.87 12.11
C GLU A 22 15.68 3.00 11.13
N LEU A 23 14.77 3.97 11.01
CA LEU A 23 14.88 5.08 10.08
C LEU A 23 14.70 6.40 10.84
N PRO A 24 15.37 7.48 10.42
CA PRO A 24 15.21 8.78 11.04
C PRO A 24 13.73 9.20 11.03
N HIS A 25 13.22 9.62 12.18
CA HIS A 25 11.84 10.10 12.32
C HIS A 25 11.58 11.29 11.37
N GLY A 26 10.44 11.27 10.69
CA GLY A 26 10.06 12.32 9.74
C GLY A 26 10.80 12.31 8.39
N SER A 27 11.68 11.33 8.16
CA SER A 27 12.39 11.19 6.89
C SER A 27 11.47 10.67 5.77
N GLN A 28 11.85 10.95 4.52
CA GLN A 28 11.15 10.42 3.34
C GLN A 28 11.21 8.89 3.29
N LEU A 29 12.30 8.29 3.75
CA LEU A 29 12.42 6.83 3.83
C LEU A 29 11.49 6.24 4.87
N ALA A 30 11.35 6.89 6.04
CA ALA A 30 10.39 6.47 7.07
C ALA A 30 8.95 6.53 6.56
N LEU A 31 8.59 7.62 5.88
CA LEU A 31 7.25 7.78 5.28
C LEU A 31 7.00 6.69 4.23
N ALA A 32 7.94 6.44 3.34
CA ALA A 32 7.79 5.41 2.31
C ALA A 32 7.63 4.01 2.92
N ARG A 33 8.44 3.66 3.92
CA ARG A 33 8.32 2.41 4.66
C ARG A 33 6.94 2.27 5.31
N ASP A 34 6.48 3.31 5.97
CA ASP A 34 5.20 3.32 6.68
C ASP A 34 4.01 3.20 5.71
N ILE A 35 4.04 3.90 4.59
CA ILE A 35 3.02 3.77 3.54
C ILE A 35 3.00 2.36 2.95
N PHE A 36 4.16 1.78 2.69
CA PHE A 36 4.26 0.42 2.16
C PHE A 36 3.65 -0.61 3.11
N LEU A 37 4.00 -0.54 4.39
CA LEU A 37 3.44 -1.42 5.41
C LEU A 37 1.94 -1.19 5.61
N PHE A 38 1.50 0.07 5.63
CA PHE A 38 0.08 0.40 5.71
C PHE A 38 -0.70 -0.20 4.55
N SER A 39 -0.20 -0.07 3.34
CA SER A 39 -0.78 -0.70 2.15
C SER A 39 -0.91 -2.22 2.31
N PHE A 40 0.14 -2.87 2.78
CA PHE A 40 0.12 -4.31 3.03
C PHE A 40 -0.94 -4.70 4.07
N TYR A 41 -0.98 -4.01 5.21
CA TYR A 41 -1.96 -4.25 6.27
C TYR A 41 -3.40 -3.93 5.84
N ALA A 42 -3.56 -2.98 4.92
CA ALA A 42 -4.83 -2.62 4.33
C ALA A 42 -5.22 -3.49 3.12
N MET A 43 -4.77 -4.74 3.11
CA MET A 43 -5.09 -5.72 2.07
C MET A 43 -4.63 -5.30 0.67
N GLY A 44 -3.45 -4.71 0.58
CA GLY A 44 -2.87 -4.27 -0.69
C GLY A 44 -3.51 -3.00 -1.25
N MET A 45 -4.00 -2.11 -0.38
CA MET A 45 -4.56 -0.82 -0.80
C MET A 45 -3.59 -0.06 -1.70
N PRO A 46 -4.02 0.33 -2.93
CA PRO A 46 -3.13 1.02 -3.87
C PRO A 46 -2.63 2.36 -3.34
N PHE A 47 -1.44 2.78 -3.77
CA PHE A 47 -0.86 4.06 -3.36
C PHE A 47 -1.78 5.25 -3.66
N VAL A 48 -2.47 5.25 -4.80
CA VAL A 48 -3.42 6.31 -5.13
C VAL A 48 -4.53 6.43 -4.09
N ASP A 49 -5.07 5.31 -3.64
CA ASP A 49 -6.14 5.31 -2.63
C ASP A 49 -5.63 5.76 -1.26
N ILE A 50 -4.39 5.44 -0.92
CA ILE A 50 -3.74 5.93 0.31
C ILE A 50 -3.47 7.44 0.22
N ALA A 51 -3.00 7.92 -0.93
CA ALA A 51 -2.71 9.34 -1.14
C ALA A 51 -3.93 10.24 -0.97
N TYR A 52 -5.09 9.78 -1.44
CA TYR A 52 -6.36 10.50 -1.35
C TYR A 52 -7.19 10.14 -0.11
N LEU A 53 -6.69 9.26 0.76
CA LEU A 53 -7.41 8.85 1.97
C LEU A 53 -7.56 10.01 2.94
N LYS A 54 -8.81 10.34 3.26
CA LYS A 54 -9.17 11.42 4.20
C LYS A 54 -9.41 10.88 5.60
N LYS A 55 -9.10 11.68 6.59
CA LYS A 55 -9.32 11.38 8.02
C LYS A 55 -10.76 10.99 8.33
N GLY A 56 -11.74 11.64 7.67
CA GLY A 56 -13.17 11.33 7.83
C GLY A 56 -13.60 9.96 7.30
N GLN A 57 -12.74 9.28 6.55
CA GLN A 57 -13.01 7.92 6.06
C GLN A 57 -12.60 6.82 7.06
N LEU A 58 -11.96 7.21 8.16
CA LEU A 58 -11.65 6.34 9.29
C LEU A 58 -12.79 6.43 10.30
N LYS A 59 -13.62 5.42 10.39
CA LYS A 59 -14.80 5.44 11.24
C LYS A 59 -15.14 4.05 11.79
N ASP A 60 -15.49 4.01 13.08
CA ASP A 60 -15.95 2.79 13.76
C ASP A 60 -14.99 1.59 13.63
N GLY A 61 -13.69 1.85 13.64
CA GLY A 61 -12.66 0.82 13.54
C GLY A 61 -12.38 0.33 12.12
N TYR A 62 -12.86 1.05 11.10
CA TYR A 62 -12.70 0.68 9.70
C TYR A 62 -12.27 1.86 8.84
N ILE A 63 -11.57 1.54 7.74
CA ILE A 63 -11.39 2.44 6.61
C ILE A 63 -12.56 2.21 5.64
N HIS A 64 -13.27 3.28 5.27
CA HIS A 64 -14.31 3.25 4.25
C HIS A 64 -13.87 4.09 3.07
N TYR A 65 -13.52 3.47 1.96
CA TYR A 65 -13.07 4.19 0.78
C TYR A 65 -13.65 3.63 -0.51
N ALA A 66 -13.71 4.45 -1.53
CA ALA A 66 -14.03 4.03 -2.89
C ALA A 66 -12.72 3.92 -3.69
N ARG A 67 -12.52 2.80 -4.33
CA ARG A 67 -11.33 2.57 -5.14
C ARG A 67 -11.26 3.57 -6.29
N HIS A 68 -10.16 4.31 -6.39
CA HIS A 68 -9.98 5.39 -7.38
C HIS A 68 -10.17 4.89 -8.83
N LYS A 69 -9.64 3.70 -9.12
CA LYS A 69 -9.70 3.13 -10.48
C LYS A 69 -11.09 2.67 -10.90
N THR A 70 -11.89 2.13 -9.99
CA THR A 70 -13.15 1.45 -10.31
C THR A 70 -14.39 2.05 -9.65
N GLY A 71 -14.21 2.90 -8.64
CA GLY A 71 -15.29 3.44 -7.82
C GLY A 71 -15.90 2.43 -6.85
N GLN A 72 -15.41 1.19 -6.80
CA GLN A 72 -15.94 0.18 -5.91
C GLN A 72 -15.66 0.54 -4.46
N ARG A 73 -16.68 0.45 -3.61
CA ARG A 73 -16.57 0.68 -2.17
C ARG A 73 -15.91 -0.50 -1.49
N ILE A 74 -14.91 -0.19 -0.67
CA ILE A 74 -14.13 -1.16 0.10
C ILE A 74 -14.11 -0.74 1.55
N GLN A 75 -14.24 -1.72 2.43
CA GLN A 75 -14.16 -1.57 3.87
C GLN A 75 -13.01 -2.41 4.39
N VAL A 76 -12.10 -1.80 5.12
CA VAL A 76 -10.90 -2.46 5.67
C VAL A 76 -10.85 -2.22 7.17
N ALA A 77 -10.67 -3.29 7.95
CA ALA A 77 -10.49 -3.16 9.39
C ALA A 77 -9.18 -2.42 9.73
N LEU A 78 -9.26 -1.48 10.66
CA LEU A 78 -8.11 -0.78 11.22
C LEU A 78 -7.45 -1.66 12.29
N LEU A 79 -6.33 -2.26 11.93
CA LEU A 79 -5.54 -3.08 12.84
C LEU A 79 -4.67 -2.19 13.77
N PRO A 80 -4.27 -2.66 14.96
CA PRO A 80 -3.41 -1.88 15.85
C PRO A 80 -2.11 -1.40 15.19
N CYS A 81 -1.49 -2.21 14.34
CA CYS A 81 -0.28 -1.80 13.58
C CYS A 81 -0.54 -0.65 12.61
N MET A 82 -1.74 -0.59 12.01
CA MET A 82 -2.15 0.52 11.14
C MET A 82 -2.40 1.80 11.94
N LEU A 83 -3.04 1.69 13.09
CA LEU A 83 -3.30 2.83 13.98
C LEU A 83 -1.99 3.45 14.48
N ARG A 84 -0.98 2.63 14.79
CA ARG A 84 0.36 3.14 15.16
C ARG A 84 1.02 3.92 14.04
N ILE A 85 0.86 3.49 12.80
CA ILE A 85 1.38 4.22 11.63
C ILE A 85 0.64 5.55 11.47
N ILE A 86 -0.68 5.53 11.50
CA ILE A 86 -1.52 6.73 11.38
C ILE A 86 -1.15 7.77 12.44
N GLU A 87 -0.94 7.34 13.68
CA GLU A 87 -0.58 8.22 14.80
C GLU A 87 0.69 9.02 14.54
N ARG A 88 1.67 8.46 13.83
CA ARG A 88 2.92 9.17 13.48
C ARG A 88 2.70 10.39 12.60
N TYR A 89 1.59 10.46 11.89
CA TYR A 89 1.28 11.51 10.91
C TYR A 89 0.04 12.33 11.27
N GLN A 90 -0.49 12.16 12.47
CA GLN A 90 -1.74 12.82 12.91
C GLN A 90 -1.64 14.35 13.01
N GLU A 91 -0.42 14.88 13.19
CA GLU A 91 -0.20 16.33 13.31
C GLU A 91 -0.15 17.03 11.94
N ASN A 92 -0.32 16.33 10.84
CA ASN A 92 -0.43 17.02 9.56
C ASN A 92 -1.77 17.80 9.48
N ASP A 93 -1.70 19.06 9.08
CA ASP A 93 -2.83 20.00 9.10
C ASP A 93 -3.86 19.76 7.98
N SER A 94 -3.60 18.82 7.08
CA SER A 94 -4.52 18.53 5.98
C SER A 94 -5.65 17.57 6.41
N ASP A 95 -6.71 17.49 5.58
CA ASP A 95 -7.77 16.49 5.76
C ASP A 95 -7.33 15.07 5.44
N TYR A 96 -6.15 14.90 4.85
CA TYR A 96 -5.59 13.59 4.49
C TYR A 96 -4.94 12.90 5.67
N VAL A 97 -5.01 11.58 5.69
CA VAL A 97 -4.37 10.75 6.73
C VAL A 97 -2.84 10.86 6.67
N PHE A 98 -2.28 10.86 5.46
CA PHE A 98 -0.84 10.96 5.25
C PHE A 98 -0.45 12.26 4.56
N PRO A 99 0.76 12.81 4.83
CA PRO A 99 1.23 14.05 4.24
C PRO A 99 1.76 13.84 2.80
N ILE A 100 0.89 13.37 1.91
CA ILE A 100 1.21 13.09 0.50
C ILE A 100 0.68 14.22 -0.38
N LEU A 101 -0.60 14.55 -0.24
CA LEU A 101 -1.28 15.58 -1.03
C LEU A 101 -1.57 16.80 -0.16
N THR A 102 -1.22 17.98 -0.67
CA THR A 102 -1.41 19.28 0.02
C THR A 102 -2.02 20.36 -0.89
N ALA A 103 -2.28 20.04 -2.16
CA ALA A 103 -2.78 21.01 -3.12
C ALA A 103 -4.29 21.20 -3.05
N ASP A 104 -4.75 22.44 -3.22
CA ASP A 104 -6.13 22.83 -3.04
C ASP A 104 -7.02 22.56 -4.27
N THR A 105 -6.44 22.47 -5.46
CA THR A 105 -7.19 22.28 -6.69
C THR A 105 -6.98 20.91 -7.32
N PRO A 106 -7.99 20.31 -7.97
CA PRO A 106 -7.88 18.98 -8.56
C PRO A 106 -6.70 18.85 -9.54
N ARG A 107 -6.44 19.88 -10.34
CA ARG A 107 -5.32 19.89 -11.30
C ARG A 107 -3.96 19.84 -10.59
N ARG A 108 -3.80 20.64 -9.54
CA ARG A 108 -2.58 20.67 -8.72
C ARG A 108 -2.39 19.38 -7.97
N GLN A 109 -3.47 18.81 -7.44
CA GLN A 109 -3.44 17.51 -6.74
C GLN A 109 -2.98 16.41 -7.69
N HIS A 110 -3.49 16.35 -8.92
CA HIS A 110 -3.08 15.34 -9.89
C HIS A 110 -1.59 15.42 -10.24
N HIS A 111 -1.09 16.63 -10.47
CA HIS A 111 0.33 16.85 -10.72
C HIS A 111 1.18 16.48 -9.51
N LEU A 112 0.78 16.91 -8.33
CA LEU A 112 1.45 16.58 -7.07
C LEU A 112 1.46 15.07 -6.82
N TYR A 113 0.33 14.40 -7.05
CA TYR A 113 0.24 12.95 -6.94
C TYR A 113 1.28 12.24 -7.82
N SER A 114 1.38 12.65 -9.09
CA SER A 114 2.36 12.06 -10.02
C SER A 114 3.80 12.23 -9.54
N CYS A 115 4.13 13.39 -8.99
CA CYS A 115 5.44 13.66 -8.38
C CYS A 115 5.67 12.79 -7.13
N ARG A 116 4.65 12.67 -6.27
CA ARG A 116 4.72 11.88 -5.04
C ARG A 116 4.85 10.39 -5.31
N LEU A 117 4.18 9.88 -6.33
CA LEU A 117 4.31 8.47 -6.74
C LEU A 117 5.75 8.17 -7.17
N ARG A 118 6.37 9.03 -7.97
CA ARG A 118 7.77 8.87 -8.37
C ARG A 118 8.71 8.93 -7.16
N GLN A 119 8.49 9.88 -6.26
CA GLN A 119 9.27 10.03 -5.03
C GLN A 119 9.12 8.80 -4.13
N TYR A 120 7.90 8.28 -3.99
CA TYR A 120 7.61 7.06 -3.23
C TYR A 120 8.39 5.85 -3.77
N ASN A 121 8.28 5.59 -5.08
CA ASN A 121 9.00 4.48 -5.71
C ASN A 121 10.54 4.65 -5.63
N TYR A 122 11.03 5.87 -5.75
CA TYR A 122 12.45 6.14 -5.55
C TYR A 122 12.91 5.83 -4.12
N SER A 123 12.13 6.25 -3.12
CA SER A 123 12.41 5.94 -1.71
C SER A 123 12.36 4.44 -1.44
N LEU A 124 11.43 3.72 -2.05
CA LEU A 124 11.35 2.26 -1.94
C LEU A 124 12.60 1.57 -2.50
N GLN A 125 13.13 2.04 -3.63
CA GLN A 125 14.38 1.53 -4.18
C GLN A 125 15.57 1.76 -3.23
N ARG A 126 15.60 2.91 -2.56
CA ARG A 126 16.63 3.18 -1.54
C ARG A 126 16.48 2.29 -0.32
N LEU A 127 15.26 2.00 0.10
CA LEU A 127 14.99 1.07 1.20
C LEU A 127 15.50 -0.35 0.89
N GLU A 128 15.42 -0.79 -0.36
CA GLU A 128 15.96 -2.09 -0.78
C GLU A 128 17.42 -2.26 -0.38
N GLN A 129 18.21 -1.18 -0.49
CA GLN A 129 19.64 -1.18 -0.16
C GLN A 129 19.92 -1.30 1.34
N LEU A 130 18.95 -0.98 2.18
CA LEU A 130 19.07 -1.01 3.64
C LEU A 130 18.62 -2.34 4.25
N LEU A 131 17.94 -3.18 3.47
CA LEU A 131 17.44 -4.46 3.97
C LEU A 131 18.55 -5.48 4.11
N PRO A 132 18.61 -6.24 5.24
CA PRO A 132 19.59 -7.33 5.43
C PRO A 132 19.52 -8.38 4.31
N ASN A 133 18.30 -8.72 3.89
CA ASN A 133 18.03 -9.63 2.76
C ASN A 133 17.30 -8.85 1.68
N PRO A 134 18.01 -8.32 0.65
CA PRO A 134 17.41 -7.46 -0.35
C PRO A 134 16.26 -8.13 -1.09
N CYS A 135 15.16 -7.38 -1.24
CA CYS A 135 13.99 -7.76 -2.02
C CYS A 135 13.51 -6.57 -2.84
N HIS A 136 12.77 -6.82 -3.92
CA HIS A 136 12.27 -5.73 -4.76
C HIS A 136 11.06 -5.05 -4.14
N LEU A 137 11.14 -3.74 -3.96
CA LEU A 137 10.07 -2.90 -3.43
C LEU A 137 9.56 -1.92 -4.50
N SER A 138 8.26 -1.89 -4.70
CA SER A 138 7.59 -0.89 -5.53
C SER A 138 6.14 -0.72 -5.07
N SER A 139 5.50 0.36 -5.48
CA SER A 139 4.07 0.58 -5.19
C SER A 139 3.16 -0.53 -5.71
N TYR A 140 3.61 -1.27 -6.71
CA TYR A 140 2.88 -2.39 -7.30
C TYR A 140 3.08 -3.72 -6.55
N VAL A 141 4.30 -3.95 -6.04
CA VAL A 141 4.70 -5.21 -5.39
C VAL A 141 3.89 -5.50 -4.13
N VAL A 142 3.53 -4.48 -3.37
CA VAL A 142 2.79 -4.66 -2.10
C VAL A 142 1.45 -5.36 -2.32
N ARG A 143 0.74 -4.99 -3.36
CA ARG A 143 -0.58 -5.55 -3.69
C ARG A 143 -0.47 -7.01 -4.10
N HIS A 144 0.49 -7.35 -4.95
CA HIS A 144 0.80 -8.73 -5.31
C HIS A 144 1.21 -9.56 -4.09
N SER A 145 2.02 -8.98 -3.21
CA SER A 145 2.51 -9.68 -2.02
C SER A 145 1.37 -10.02 -1.07
N TRP A 146 0.47 -9.09 -0.81
CA TRP A 146 -0.71 -9.37 0.01
C TRP A 146 -1.57 -10.47 -0.61
N ALA A 147 -1.89 -10.37 -1.90
CA ALA A 147 -2.74 -11.35 -2.58
C ALA A 147 -2.09 -12.74 -2.61
N SER A 148 -0.78 -12.81 -2.84
CA SER A 148 -0.03 -14.06 -2.83
C SER A 148 -0.04 -14.72 -1.44
N ILE A 149 0.21 -13.96 -0.39
CA ILE A 149 0.19 -14.47 0.98
C ILE A 149 -1.22 -14.90 1.38
N ALA A 150 -2.24 -14.11 1.06
CA ALA A 150 -3.63 -14.45 1.31
C ALA A 150 -4.03 -15.76 0.62
N TYR A 151 -3.63 -15.94 -0.63
CA TYR A 151 -3.88 -17.16 -1.39
C TYR A 151 -3.14 -18.37 -0.80
N GLN A 152 -1.88 -18.21 -0.41
CA GLN A 152 -1.10 -19.26 0.25
C GLN A 152 -1.70 -19.68 1.60
N HIS A 153 -2.34 -18.75 2.32
CA HIS A 153 -3.09 -19.03 3.53
C HIS A 153 -4.52 -19.52 3.26
N ARG A 154 -4.83 -19.92 2.02
CA ARG A 154 -6.09 -20.49 1.59
C ARG A 154 -7.30 -19.59 1.79
N LEU A 155 -7.12 -18.28 1.72
CA LEU A 155 -8.23 -17.36 1.65
C LEU A 155 -9.04 -17.62 0.37
N ASP A 156 -10.36 -17.56 0.49
CA ASP A 156 -11.25 -17.74 -0.65
C ASP A 156 -10.97 -16.69 -1.73
N ILE A 157 -10.92 -17.10 -3.00
CA ILE A 157 -10.67 -16.23 -4.15
C ILE A 157 -11.69 -15.08 -4.21
N SER A 158 -12.94 -15.37 -3.85
CA SER A 158 -14.00 -14.36 -3.76
C SER A 158 -13.67 -13.25 -2.74
N LEU A 159 -13.14 -13.63 -1.57
CA LEU A 159 -12.71 -12.66 -0.54
C LEU A 159 -11.50 -11.86 -0.99
N ILE A 160 -10.52 -12.51 -1.62
CA ILE A 160 -9.35 -11.83 -2.19
C ILE A 160 -9.80 -10.83 -3.25
N GLY A 161 -10.71 -11.23 -4.13
CA GLY A 161 -11.25 -10.37 -5.18
C GLY A 161 -11.97 -9.15 -4.61
N LYS A 162 -12.79 -9.31 -3.58
CA LYS A 162 -13.45 -8.19 -2.89
C LYS A 162 -12.45 -7.22 -2.28
N ALA A 163 -11.44 -7.73 -1.59
CA ALA A 163 -10.39 -6.91 -0.99
C ALA A 163 -9.60 -6.13 -2.03
N LEU A 164 -9.31 -6.74 -3.18
CA LEU A 164 -8.63 -6.10 -4.30
C LEU A 164 -9.54 -5.15 -5.10
N GLY A 165 -10.85 -5.17 -4.87
CA GLY A 165 -11.81 -4.37 -5.61
C GLY A 165 -12.12 -4.92 -7.01
N HIS A 166 -11.98 -6.22 -7.21
CA HIS A 166 -12.37 -6.87 -8.47
C HIS A 166 -13.87 -7.11 -8.51
N THR A 167 -14.50 -6.79 -9.63
CA THR A 167 -15.94 -7.00 -9.85
C THR A 167 -16.27 -8.39 -10.39
N LYS A 168 -15.26 -9.10 -10.93
CA LYS A 168 -15.41 -10.43 -11.53
C LYS A 168 -14.40 -11.40 -10.95
N ALA A 169 -14.82 -12.62 -10.62
CA ALA A 169 -13.97 -13.70 -10.14
C ALA A 169 -12.87 -14.08 -11.14
N SER A 170 -13.17 -14.03 -12.45
CA SER A 170 -12.20 -14.27 -13.50
C SER A 170 -11.01 -13.32 -13.46
N THR A 171 -11.22 -12.05 -13.12
CA THR A 171 -10.15 -11.07 -12.95
C THR A 171 -9.21 -11.46 -11.82
N THR A 172 -9.76 -11.91 -10.69
CA THR A 172 -8.97 -12.37 -9.54
C THR A 172 -8.18 -13.62 -9.87
N LEU A 173 -8.77 -14.57 -10.57
CA LEU A 173 -8.09 -15.81 -11.01
C LEU A 173 -6.90 -15.50 -11.93
N LEU A 174 -7.08 -14.62 -12.91
CA LEU A 174 -6.00 -14.19 -13.80
C LEU A 174 -4.89 -13.49 -13.03
N TYR A 175 -5.25 -12.63 -12.07
CA TYR A 175 -4.30 -11.94 -11.23
C TYR A 175 -3.46 -12.91 -10.38
N ILE A 176 -4.10 -13.88 -9.72
CA ILE A 176 -3.42 -14.91 -8.91
C ILE A 176 -2.50 -15.78 -9.77
N LYS A 177 -2.92 -16.15 -10.96
CA LYS A 177 -2.08 -16.92 -11.90
C LYS A 177 -0.83 -16.16 -12.34
N SER A 178 -0.85 -14.82 -12.26
CA SER A 178 0.29 -13.98 -12.61
C SER A 178 1.30 -13.81 -11.46
N LEU A 179 0.94 -14.22 -10.23
CA LEU A 179 1.80 -14.14 -9.05
C LEU A 179 2.86 -15.23 -9.05
#